data_f05caccfe02c03edb1980769b9050528
#
_entry.id   f05caccfe02c03edb1980769b9050528
#
_cell.length_a   1.000
_cell.length_b   1.000
_cell.length_c   1.000
_cell.angle_alpha   90.00
_cell.angle_beta   90.00
_cell.angle_gamma   90.00
#
_symmetry.space_group_name_H-M   'P 1'
#
loop_
_entity.id
_entity.type
_entity.pdbx_description
1 polymer ?
#
loop_
_entity_poly.entity_id
_entity_poly.type
_entity_poly.pdbx_seq_one_letter_code
_entity_poly.pdbx_strand_id
1 'polypeptide(L)'
;MGDLFSSDNLEQYIEFASRHQIMVLVFIALFCALIYTQARIMIARVKKLGSNAATVMINRENGVYVDVRANNLFSQGHIAGSVNITLQDIKSGKLNRIDSYKDKPVILVGKDKMDSDCFNGAVSLKKQGYTKVFTLEGGITQWSMDNLPLSIIV
;
A
#
# COMPACT_ATOMS: atom_id res chain seq x y z
N MET A 1 -20.38 -40.91 4.68
CA MET A 1 -19.35 -39.84 4.73
C MET A 1 -18.21 -40.46 5.50
N GLY A 2 -17.20 -40.98 4.78
CA GLY A 2 -16.10 -41.73 5.42
C GLY A 2 -15.26 -40.80 6.27
N ASP A 3 -14.90 -41.24 7.46
CA ASP A 3 -14.07 -40.51 8.41
C ASP A 3 -12.70 -40.21 7.80
N LEU A 4 -12.52 -38.99 7.34
CA LEU A 4 -11.24 -38.46 6.82
C LEU A 4 -10.10 -38.56 7.86
N PHE A 5 -10.44 -38.80 9.13
CA PHE A 5 -9.53 -38.89 10.27
C PHE A 5 -9.51 -40.29 10.92
N SER A 6 -9.76 -41.37 10.12
CA SER A 6 -9.55 -42.72 10.65
C SER A 6 -8.05 -43.00 10.83
N SER A 7 -7.69 -43.80 11.83
CA SER A 7 -6.30 -44.14 12.13
C SER A 7 -5.54 -44.71 10.92
N ASP A 8 -6.22 -45.48 10.08
CA ASP A 8 -5.65 -46.10 8.87
C ASP A 8 -5.26 -45.05 7.81
N ASN A 9 -6.04 -43.98 7.68
CA ASN A 9 -5.72 -42.87 6.78
C ASN A 9 -4.52 -42.07 7.30
N LEU A 10 -4.43 -41.90 8.62
CA LEU A 10 -3.33 -41.13 9.23
C LEU A 10 -1.98 -41.85 9.02
N GLU A 11 -1.92 -43.14 9.15
CA GLU A 11 -0.71 -43.92 8.89
C GLU A 11 -0.26 -43.81 7.42
N GLN A 12 -1.19 -43.83 6.47
CA GLN A 12 -0.89 -43.65 5.04
C GLN A 12 -0.32 -42.26 4.75
N TYR A 13 -0.84 -41.19 5.38
CA TYR A 13 -0.31 -39.81 5.21
C TYR A 13 1.09 -39.68 5.80
N ILE A 14 1.36 -40.31 6.94
CA ILE A 14 2.69 -40.31 7.58
C ILE A 14 3.69 -41.08 6.72
N GLU A 15 3.32 -42.23 6.19
CA GLU A 15 4.17 -43.01 5.29
C GLU A 15 4.46 -42.27 4.00
N PHE A 16 3.46 -41.61 3.38
CA PHE A 16 3.66 -40.78 2.21
C PHE A 16 4.61 -39.62 2.49
N ALA A 17 4.42 -38.92 3.60
CA ALA A 17 5.27 -37.80 3.99
C ALA A 17 6.72 -38.22 4.25
N SER A 18 6.93 -39.41 4.83
CA SER A 18 8.27 -39.97 5.09
C SER A 18 9.00 -40.41 3.82
N ARG A 19 8.25 -40.87 2.80
CA ARG A 19 8.82 -41.24 1.50
C ARG A 19 9.13 -40.07 0.59
N HIS A 20 8.40 -38.97 0.76
CA HIS A 20 8.47 -37.77 -0.10
C HIS A 20 8.85 -36.51 0.68
N GLN A 21 9.78 -36.57 1.62
CA GLN A 21 10.12 -35.50 2.55
C GLN A 21 10.44 -34.18 1.84
N ILE A 22 11.23 -34.20 0.77
CA ILE A 22 11.61 -33.01 0.03
C ILE A 22 10.39 -32.34 -0.60
N MET A 23 9.47 -33.13 -1.19
CA MET A 23 8.27 -32.61 -1.83
C MET A 23 7.32 -31.96 -0.80
N VAL A 24 7.16 -32.62 0.37
CA VAL A 24 6.35 -32.10 1.47
C VAL A 24 6.94 -30.80 2.03
N LEU A 25 8.25 -30.73 2.21
CA LEU A 25 8.92 -29.50 2.66
C LEU A 25 8.77 -28.35 1.67
N VAL A 26 8.93 -28.60 0.38
CA VAL A 26 8.73 -27.61 -0.67
C VAL A 26 7.27 -27.12 -0.67
N PHE A 27 6.30 -28.01 -0.55
CA PHE A 27 4.89 -27.64 -0.47
C PHE A 27 4.58 -26.76 0.74
N ILE A 28 5.09 -27.13 1.92
CA ILE A 28 4.92 -26.35 3.16
C ILE A 28 5.55 -24.96 2.99
N ALA A 29 6.77 -24.89 2.44
CA ALA A 29 7.46 -23.62 2.22
C ALA A 29 6.67 -22.68 1.27
N LEU A 30 6.17 -23.23 0.15
CA LEU A 30 5.34 -22.47 -0.78
C LEU A 30 4.01 -22.02 -0.15
N PHE A 31 3.37 -22.89 0.63
CA PHE A 31 2.13 -22.57 1.33
C PHE A 31 2.33 -21.48 2.38
N CYS A 32 3.41 -21.55 3.16
CA CYS A 32 3.79 -20.50 4.11
C CYS A 32 4.11 -19.17 3.41
N ALA A 33 4.81 -19.20 2.28
CA ALA A 33 5.10 -18.02 1.48
C ALA A 33 3.80 -17.38 0.95
N LEU A 34 2.85 -18.19 0.52
CA LEU A 34 1.54 -17.72 0.05
C LEU A 34 0.74 -17.07 1.19
N ILE A 35 0.67 -17.72 2.35
CA ILE A 35 0.01 -17.15 3.54
C ILE A 35 0.70 -15.83 3.95
N TYR A 36 2.03 -15.80 3.97
CA TYR A 36 2.81 -14.60 4.31
C TYR A 36 2.49 -13.45 3.36
N THR A 37 2.45 -13.71 2.06
CA THR A 37 2.12 -12.66 1.06
C THR A 37 0.69 -12.17 1.21
N GLN A 38 -0.28 -13.06 1.44
CA GLN A 38 -1.68 -12.68 1.66
C GLN A 38 -1.86 -11.90 2.97
N ALA A 39 -1.24 -12.34 4.05
CA ALA A 39 -1.28 -11.62 5.34
C ALA A 39 -0.66 -10.21 5.21
N ARG A 40 0.43 -10.08 4.48
CA ARG A 40 1.09 -8.80 4.22
C ARG A 40 0.18 -7.83 3.45
N ILE A 41 -0.58 -8.33 2.45
CA ILE A 41 -1.55 -7.54 1.69
C ILE A 41 -2.73 -7.13 2.59
N MET A 42 -3.23 -8.04 3.43
CA MET A 42 -4.35 -7.75 4.34
C MET A 42 -3.98 -6.74 5.44
N ILE A 43 -2.80 -6.86 6.02
CA ILE A 43 -2.30 -5.91 7.05
C ILE A 43 -2.04 -4.53 6.44
N ALA A 44 -1.63 -4.51 5.18
CA ALA A 44 -1.37 -3.29 4.44
C ALA A 44 -2.64 -2.62 3.87
N ARG A 45 -3.85 -2.93 4.35
CA ARG A 45 -5.12 -2.36 3.85
C ARG A 45 -5.04 -0.85 3.67
N VAL A 46 -4.47 -0.43 2.55
CA VAL A 46 -4.47 0.96 2.12
C VAL A 46 -5.75 1.20 1.33
N LYS A 47 -6.63 2.02 1.87
CA LYS A 47 -7.87 2.39 1.16
C LYS A 47 -7.52 3.40 0.07
N LYS A 48 -8.15 3.21 -1.10
CA LYS A 48 -8.13 4.18 -2.19
C LYS A 48 -9.28 5.15 -2.03
N LEU A 49 -9.04 6.42 -2.31
CA LEU A 49 -10.03 7.49 -2.25
C LEU A 49 -10.11 8.16 -3.62
N GLY A 50 -11.31 8.31 -4.16
CA GLY A 50 -11.53 9.15 -5.34
C GLY A 50 -11.30 10.63 -5.02
N SER A 51 -11.09 11.46 -6.04
CA SER A 51 -10.69 12.87 -5.92
C SER A 51 -11.60 13.68 -5.00
N ASN A 52 -12.91 13.53 -5.11
CA ASN A 52 -13.87 14.25 -4.26
C ASN A 52 -13.79 13.83 -2.79
N ALA A 53 -13.75 12.51 -2.52
CA ALA A 53 -13.67 12.00 -1.16
C ALA A 53 -12.33 12.40 -0.49
N ALA A 54 -11.25 12.37 -1.25
CA ALA A 54 -9.93 12.81 -0.83
C ALA A 54 -9.93 14.29 -0.43
N THR A 55 -10.49 15.17 -1.28
CA THR A 55 -10.58 16.61 -1.02
C THR A 55 -11.43 16.93 0.22
N VAL A 56 -12.58 16.26 0.36
CA VAL A 56 -13.43 16.42 1.54
C VAL A 56 -12.69 16.01 2.82
N MET A 57 -11.98 14.89 2.79
CA MET A 57 -11.23 14.39 3.94
C MET A 57 -10.09 15.33 4.33
N ILE A 58 -9.28 15.80 3.35
CA ILE A 58 -8.18 16.74 3.60
C ILE A 58 -8.70 18.02 4.25
N ASN A 59 -9.79 18.58 3.71
CA ASN A 59 -10.34 19.84 4.21
C ASN A 59 -10.99 19.70 5.61
N ARG A 60 -11.65 18.58 5.90
CA ARG A 60 -12.32 18.37 7.19
C ARG A 60 -11.36 18.01 8.32
N GLU A 61 -10.34 17.23 8.03
CA GLU A 61 -9.45 16.67 9.06
C GLU A 61 -8.04 17.30 9.04
N ASN A 62 -7.85 18.40 8.30
CA ASN A 62 -6.56 19.09 8.13
C ASN A 62 -5.45 18.11 7.73
N GLY A 63 -5.73 17.27 6.73
CA GLY A 63 -4.80 16.31 6.18
C GLY A 63 -3.83 16.91 5.17
N VAL A 64 -3.03 16.06 4.52
CA VAL A 64 -2.05 16.47 3.51
C VAL A 64 -2.01 15.49 2.34
N TYR A 65 -1.84 16.03 1.13
CA TYR A 65 -1.46 15.23 -0.04
C TYR A 65 0.06 15.07 -0.08
N VAL A 66 0.52 13.85 -0.31
CA VAL A 66 1.94 13.53 -0.49
C VAL A 66 2.15 12.99 -1.90
N ASP A 67 2.78 13.78 -2.75
CA ASP A 67 3.11 13.39 -4.11
C ASP A 67 4.41 12.58 -4.12
N VAL A 68 4.31 11.31 -4.50
CA VAL A 68 5.45 10.38 -4.51
C VAL A 68 6.23 10.38 -5.83
N ARG A 69 5.77 11.14 -6.82
CA ARG A 69 6.45 11.25 -8.12
C ARG A 69 7.79 11.96 -8.00
N ALA A 70 8.60 11.83 -9.05
CA ALA A 70 9.86 12.55 -9.14
C ALA A 70 9.62 14.07 -9.13
N ASN A 71 10.58 14.83 -8.56
CA ASN A 71 10.46 16.28 -8.37
C ASN A 71 10.21 17.06 -9.67
N ASN A 72 10.77 16.63 -10.79
CA ASN A 72 10.54 17.25 -12.10
C ASN A 72 9.06 17.13 -12.56
N LEU A 73 8.39 16.00 -12.27
CA LEU A 73 6.97 15.81 -12.56
C LEU A 73 6.09 16.61 -11.61
N PHE A 74 6.48 16.70 -10.34
CA PHE A 74 5.81 17.51 -9.35
C PHE A 74 5.82 19.00 -9.74
N SER A 75 6.96 19.53 -10.19
CA SER A 75 7.09 20.93 -10.61
C SER A 75 6.25 21.28 -11.84
N GLN A 76 6.05 20.32 -12.75
CA GLN A 76 5.21 20.48 -13.95
C GLN A 76 3.71 20.58 -13.65
N GLY A 77 3.27 20.03 -12.51
CA GLY A 77 1.89 20.08 -12.08
C GLY A 77 1.62 19.14 -10.91
N HIS A 78 1.09 19.69 -9.82
CA HIS A 78 0.77 18.97 -8.59
C HIS A 78 -0.53 19.47 -7.97
N ILE A 79 -1.11 18.71 -7.05
CA ILE A 79 -2.30 19.14 -6.29
C ILE A 79 -1.90 20.27 -5.35
N ALA A 80 -2.67 21.37 -5.35
CA ALA A 80 -2.40 22.51 -4.49
C ALA A 80 -2.26 22.11 -3.01
N GLY A 81 -1.21 22.59 -2.35
CA GLY A 81 -0.91 22.24 -0.96
C GLY A 81 -0.30 20.85 -0.75
N SER A 82 0.00 20.11 -1.81
CA SER A 82 0.68 18.83 -1.68
C SER A 82 2.18 19.01 -1.39
N VAL A 83 2.74 17.99 -0.74
CA VAL A 83 4.17 17.91 -0.40
C VAL A 83 4.82 16.82 -1.25
N ASN A 84 5.88 17.15 -1.98
CA ASN A 84 6.61 16.12 -2.72
C ASN A 84 7.58 15.37 -1.79
N ILE A 85 7.39 14.08 -1.66
CA ILE A 85 8.27 13.16 -0.92
C ILE A 85 8.33 11.85 -1.71
N THR A 86 9.47 11.55 -2.30
CA THR A 86 9.63 10.34 -3.12
C THR A 86 9.52 9.06 -2.29
N LEU A 87 9.22 7.93 -2.93
CA LEU A 87 9.19 6.64 -2.25
C LEU A 87 10.51 6.33 -1.52
N GLN A 88 11.64 6.74 -2.09
CA GLN A 88 12.96 6.55 -1.47
C GLN A 88 13.10 7.35 -0.18
N ASP A 89 12.64 8.62 -0.18
CA ASP A 89 12.66 9.45 1.03
C ASP A 89 11.72 8.91 2.10
N ILE A 90 10.54 8.42 1.72
CA ILE A 90 9.62 7.74 2.64
C ILE A 90 10.29 6.52 3.28
N LYS A 91 10.94 5.67 2.49
CA LYS A 91 11.62 4.47 3.00
C LYS A 91 12.81 4.78 3.89
N SER A 92 13.52 5.88 3.63
CA SER A 92 14.66 6.34 4.43
C SER A 92 14.27 7.15 5.67
N GLY A 93 12.97 7.39 5.89
CA GLY A 93 12.48 8.15 7.06
C GLY A 93 12.67 9.67 6.97
N LYS A 94 12.94 10.22 5.79
CA LYS A 94 13.03 11.67 5.57
C LYS A 94 11.65 12.31 5.49
N LEU A 95 10.94 12.36 6.63
CA LEU A 95 9.53 12.74 6.71
C LEU A 95 9.29 14.07 7.45
N ASN A 96 10.30 14.89 7.67
CA ASN A 96 10.22 16.15 8.43
C ASN A 96 9.07 17.05 7.98
N ARG A 97 8.74 17.06 6.67
CA ARG A 97 7.68 17.89 6.09
C ARG A 97 6.27 17.42 6.44
N ILE A 98 6.10 16.20 6.89
CA ILE A 98 4.79 15.60 7.23
C ILE A 98 4.76 15.01 8.65
N ASP A 99 5.77 15.25 9.48
CA ASP A 99 5.85 14.70 10.83
C ASP A 99 4.66 15.10 11.72
N SER A 100 4.10 16.29 11.52
CA SER A 100 2.91 16.78 12.21
C SER A 100 1.59 16.12 11.76
N TYR A 101 1.63 15.21 10.79
CA TYR A 101 0.44 14.55 10.21
C TYR A 101 0.31 13.09 10.60
N LYS A 102 1.01 12.60 11.63
CA LYS A 102 0.96 11.19 12.05
C LYS A 102 -0.46 10.69 12.35
N ASP A 103 -1.28 11.54 12.98
CA ASP A 103 -2.67 11.23 13.33
C ASP A 103 -3.71 11.88 12.41
N LYS A 104 -3.25 12.55 11.36
CA LYS A 104 -4.09 13.22 10.37
C LYS A 104 -4.09 12.42 9.05
N PRO A 105 -5.08 12.65 8.17
CA PRO A 105 -5.09 12.00 6.87
C PRO A 105 -3.88 12.38 6.02
N VAL A 106 -3.18 11.36 5.55
CA VAL A 106 -2.11 11.48 4.57
C VAL A 106 -2.54 10.71 3.32
N ILE A 107 -2.70 11.41 2.21
CA ILE A 107 -3.16 10.82 0.94
C ILE A 107 -2.01 10.86 -0.06
N LEU A 108 -1.51 9.67 -0.43
CA LEU A 108 -0.43 9.57 -1.42
C LEU A 108 -0.98 9.72 -2.83
N VAL A 109 -0.25 10.51 -3.62
CA VAL A 109 -0.57 10.80 -5.02
C VAL A 109 0.56 10.27 -5.89
N GLY A 110 0.23 9.37 -6.80
CA GLY A 110 1.15 8.85 -7.82
C GLY A 110 0.79 9.34 -9.21
N LYS A 111 1.38 8.71 -10.21
CA LYS A 111 1.13 9.05 -11.60
C LYS A 111 -0.28 8.62 -12.04
N ASP A 112 -0.60 7.36 -11.86
CA ASP A 112 -1.83 6.73 -12.37
C ASP A 112 -2.29 5.57 -11.48
N LYS A 113 -3.31 4.82 -11.95
CA LYS A 113 -3.90 3.69 -11.22
C LYS A 113 -2.93 2.52 -10.99
N MET A 114 -1.91 2.37 -11.83
CA MET A 114 -0.95 1.26 -11.79
C MET A 114 0.33 1.60 -11.02
N ASP A 115 0.44 2.82 -10.53
CA ASP A 115 1.61 3.29 -9.79
C ASP A 115 1.74 2.55 -8.45
N SER A 116 2.71 1.64 -8.39
CA SER A 116 3.03 0.85 -7.19
C SER A 116 3.68 1.67 -6.07
N ASP A 117 4.26 2.82 -6.40
CA ASP A 117 5.00 3.64 -5.44
C ASP A 117 4.08 4.24 -4.39
N CYS A 118 2.85 4.60 -4.77
CA CYS A 118 1.81 5.01 -3.83
C CYS A 118 1.50 3.92 -2.80
N PHE A 119 1.29 2.70 -3.25
CA PHE A 119 0.98 1.60 -2.34
C PHE A 119 2.17 1.29 -1.41
N ASN A 120 3.37 1.17 -1.97
CA ASN A 120 4.59 0.90 -1.21
C ASN A 120 4.90 2.03 -0.22
N GLY A 121 4.71 3.29 -0.63
CA GLY A 121 4.85 4.45 0.22
C GLY A 121 3.84 4.45 1.38
N ALA A 122 2.57 4.15 1.10
CA ALA A 122 1.54 4.07 2.13
C ALA A 122 1.81 2.97 3.16
N VAL A 123 2.25 1.79 2.72
CA VAL A 123 2.67 0.70 3.63
C VAL A 123 3.85 1.14 4.50
N SER A 124 4.82 1.84 3.91
CA SER A 124 5.99 2.34 4.62
C SER A 124 5.61 3.40 5.66
N LEU A 125 4.73 4.36 5.33
CA LEU A 125 4.23 5.36 6.27
C LEU A 125 3.48 4.72 7.45
N LYS A 126 2.61 3.73 7.19
CA LYS A 126 1.93 3.00 8.26
C LYS A 126 2.90 2.34 9.23
N LYS A 127 3.99 1.73 8.72
CA LYS A 127 5.03 1.14 9.55
C LYS A 127 5.79 2.19 10.39
N GLN A 128 5.83 3.43 9.94
CA GLN A 128 6.46 4.55 10.63
C GLN A 128 5.51 5.33 11.56
N GLY A 129 4.31 4.77 11.83
CA GLY A 129 3.38 5.27 12.84
C GLY A 129 2.31 6.23 12.32
N TYR A 130 2.14 6.38 10.99
CA TYR A 130 1.03 7.15 10.43
C TYR A 130 -0.25 6.32 10.46
N THR A 131 -1.28 6.80 11.15
CA THR A 131 -2.50 6.04 11.44
C THR A 131 -3.54 6.11 10.31
N LYS A 132 -3.65 7.26 9.62
CA LYS A 132 -4.64 7.54 8.59
C LYS A 132 -3.97 7.73 7.22
N VAL A 133 -3.57 6.62 6.59
CA VAL A 133 -2.88 6.64 5.30
C VAL A 133 -3.77 6.07 4.21
N PHE A 134 -3.90 6.82 3.12
CA PHE A 134 -4.72 6.52 1.95
C PHE A 134 -3.92 6.72 0.66
N THR A 135 -4.44 6.27 -0.47
CA THR A 135 -3.92 6.58 -1.79
C THR A 135 -5.01 7.21 -2.65
N LEU A 136 -4.64 8.16 -3.50
CA LEU A 136 -5.55 8.76 -4.47
C LEU A 136 -5.79 7.79 -5.62
N GLU A 137 -7.05 7.45 -5.86
CA GLU A 137 -7.43 6.55 -6.95
C GLU A 137 -7.13 7.19 -8.30
N GLY A 138 -6.41 6.45 -9.17
CA GLY A 138 -6.00 6.93 -10.47
C GLY A 138 -4.93 8.02 -10.47
N GLY A 139 -4.43 8.44 -9.30
CA GLY A 139 -3.34 9.40 -9.16
C GLY A 139 -3.62 10.76 -9.80
N ILE A 140 -2.54 11.46 -10.20
CA ILE A 140 -2.64 12.78 -10.83
C ILE A 140 -3.35 12.75 -12.19
N THR A 141 -3.28 11.62 -12.89
CA THR A 141 -3.96 11.45 -14.18
C THR A 141 -5.48 11.52 -14.01
N GLN A 142 -6.04 10.82 -13.01
CA GLN A 142 -7.46 10.87 -12.72
C GLN A 142 -7.89 12.24 -12.20
N TRP A 143 -7.07 12.87 -11.35
CA TRP A 143 -7.32 14.23 -10.87
C TRP A 143 -7.49 15.23 -12.03
N SER A 144 -6.62 15.12 -13.04
CA SER A 144 -6.71 15.95 -14.26
C SER A 144 -7.94 15.61 -15.12
N MET A 145 -8.31 14.32 -15.22
CA MET A 145 -9.51 13.88 -15.95
C MET A 145 -10.80 14.38 -15.26
N ASP A 146 -10.77 14.51 -13.93
CA ASP A 146 -11.87 15.07 -13.14
C ASP A 146 -11.93 16.62 -13.25
N ASN A 147 -11.10 17.23 -14.13
CA ASN A 147 -10.97 18.68 -14.34
C ASN A 147 -10.66 19.48 -13.06
N LEU A 148 -9.94 18.88 -12.13
CA LEU A 148 -9.51 19.54 -10.90
C LEU A 148 -8.20 20.33 -11.14
N PRO A 149 -8.03 21.49 -10.47
CA PRO A 149 -6.90 22.38 -10.71
C PRO A 149 -5.58 21.76 -10.25
N LEU A 150 -4.52 22.04 -11.01
CA LEU A 150 -3.14 21.73 -10.66
C LEU A 150 -2.37 23.05 -10.44
N SER A 151 -1.47 23.03 -9.49
CA SER A 151 -0.50 24.11 -9.25
C SER A 151 0.82 23.77 -9.93
N ILE A 152 1.53 24.77 -10.41
CA ILE A 152 2.87 24.66 -11.00
C ILE A 152 3.84 25.45 -10.12
N ILE A 153 5.07 24.94 -9.97
CA ILE A 153 6.16 25.73 -9.39
C ILE A 153 6.85 26.46 -10.54
N VAL A 154 6.71 27.76 -10.59
CA VAL A 154 7.39 28.63 -11.56
C VAL A 154 8.79 28.93 -11.05
#